data_238095c0adc1f4bea71d058567ec6358
#
_entry.id   238095c0adc1f4bea71d058567ec6358
#
_cell.length_a   1.000
_cell.length_b   1.000
_cell.length_c   1.000
_cell.angle_alpha   90.00
_cell.angle_beta   90.00
_cell.angle_gamma   90.00
#
_symmetry.space_group_name_H-M   'P 1'
#
loop_
_entity.id
_entity.type
_entity.pdbx_description
1 polymer ?
#
loop_
_entity_poly.entity_id
_entity_poly.type
_entity_poly.pdbx_seq_one_letter_code
_entity_poly.pdbx_strand_id
1 'polypeptide(L)'
;MPLLHVNGISVPCKAILFDKDGTLLDLMEMWGTWAESVLRDMETHMALIGAGFTGDKNLLLGTVQDAKGRITGYDPGGPLPMATVEQTYGILAWQLYAAGVPWNDAIVRVMGIAKDAMNELRERRAAKPLPGLLPFLAQCAQASLRLGVVTSDESHTTAEHLEWLGISSYFGAVVTRDRVVKGKPAPEMAEAACRELGTLPEETVVIGDSNADMQMGRGAGLRLAIGISSAAGTAEHLADADTVVRDFTELTVSV
;
A
#
# COMPACT_ATOMS: atom_id res chain seq x y z
N MET A 1 20.58 22.35 3.87
CA MET A 1 19.91 21.03 3.79
C MET A 1 18.43 21.29 4.10
N PRO A 2 17.53 20.87 3.23
CA PRO A 2 16.09 21.07 3.45
C PRO A 2 15.63 20.52 4.80
N LEU A 3 14.56 21.14 5.35
CA LEU A 3 13.95 20.74 6.60
C LEU A 3 12.53 20.21 6.31
N LEU A 4 12.27 18.98 6.73
CA LEU A 4 10.93 18.40 6.77
C LEU A 4 10.31 18.76 8.13
N HIS A 5 9.11 19.34 8.11
CA HIS A 5 8.36 19.73 9.31
C HIS A 5 7.18 18.77 9.49
N VAL A 6 7.06 18.20 10.67
CA VAL A 6 5.98 17.28 11.07
C VAL A 6 5.72 17.41 12.57
N ASN A 7 4.48 17.57 12.98
CA ASN A 7 4.07 17.59 14.40
C ASN A 7 4.95 18.49 15.30
N GLY A 8 5.34 19.68 14.80
CA GLY A 8 6.15 20.65 15.55
C GLY A 8 7.66 20.34 15.58
N ILE A 9 8.12 19.25 14.98
CA ILE A 9 9.55 18.94 14.82
C ILE A 9 10.02 19.31 13.41
N SER A 10 11.31 19.69 13.30
CA SER A 10 11.97 20.00 12.03
C SER A 10 13.15 19.07 11.85
N VAL A 11 13.13 18.28 10.79
CA VAL A 11 14.11 17.22 10.53
C VAL A 11 14.90 17.54 9.26
N PRO A 12 16.23 17.77 9.36
CA PRO A 12 17.05 17.95 8.17
C PRO A 12 17.17 16.63 7.40
N CYS A 13 16.82 16.61 6.11
CA CYS A 13 16.93 15.43 5.27
C CYS A 13 17.33 15.79 3.83
N LYS A 14 17.88 14.80 3.11
CA LYS A 14 18.22 14.90 1.68
C LYS A 14 17.27 14.07 0.81
N ALA A 15 16.63 13.07 1.39
CA ALA A 15 15.71 12.20 0.67
C ALA A 15 14.51 11.79 1.53
N ILE A 16 13.43 11.46 0.83
CA ILE A 16 12.23 10.84 1.42
C ILE A 16 11.88 9.59 0.61
N LEU A 17 11.71 8.48 1.30
CA LEU A 17 11.19 7.24 0.76
C LEU A 17 9.71 7.12 1.13
N PHE A 18 8.90 6.75 0.15
CA PHE A 18 7.46 6.59 0.34
C PHE A 18 7.08 5.13 0.10
N ASP A 19 6.24 4.58 0.95
CA ASP A 19 5.41 3.46 0.53
C ASP A 19 4.39 3.92 -0.52
N LYS A 20 3.72 2.98 -1.18
CA LYS A 20 2.78 3.26 -2.27
C LYS A 20 1.32 3.16 -1.81
N ASP A 21 0.87 1.97 -1.47
CA ASP A 21 -0.53 1.67 -1.16
C ASP A 21 -0.87 2.14 0.26
N GLY A 22 -1.91 2.96 0.43
CA GLY A 22 -2.22 3.58 1.72
C GLY A 22 -1.36 4.81 2.06
N THR A 23 -0.33 5.10 1.25
CA THR A 23 0.57 6.24 1.44
C THR A 23 0.50 7.21 0.26
N LEU A 24 1.01 6.87 -0.92
CA LEU A 24 0.89 7.72 -2.11
C LEU A 24 -0.51 7.67 -2.69
N LEU A 25 -1.16 6.53 -2.64
CA LEU A 25 -2.53 6.33 -3.12
C LEU A 25 -3.47 5.87 -1.99
N ASP A 26 -4.72 6.26 -2.11
CA ASP A 26 -5.79 5.83 -1.22
C ASP A 26 -6.08 4.34 -1.41
N LEU A 27 -5.80 3.55 -0.37
CA LEU A 27 -5.96 2.11 -0.38
C LEU A 27 -7.42 1.70 -0.63
N MET A 28 -8.37 2.43 -0.05
CA MET A 28 -9.79 2.09 -0.17
C MET A 28 -10.35 2.35 -1.56
N GLU A 29 -9.96 3.45 -2.20
CA GLU A 29 -10.40 3.77 -3.56
C GLU A 29 -9.93 2.72 -4.57
N MET A 30 -8.78 2.13 -4.37
CA MET A 30 -8.21 1.12 -5.25
C MET A 30 -8.49 -0.30 -4.76
N TRP A 31 -7.88 -0.70 -3.67
CA TRP A 31 -7.95 -2.08 -3.19
C TRP A 31 -9.28 -2.42 -2.52
N GLY A 32 -9.96 -1.41 -1.91
CA GLY A 32 -11.35 -1.57 -1.45
C GLY A 32 -12.29 -1.87 -2.61
N THR A 33 -12.17 -1.13 -3.72
CA THR A 33 -12.96 -1.35 -4.94
C THR A 33 -12.65 -2.70 -5.58
N TRP A 34 -11.38 -3.10 -5.63
CA TRP A 34 -10.97 -4.42 -6.09
C TRP A 34 -11.60 -5.54 -5.25
N ALA A 35 -11.52 -5.41 -3.94
CA ALA A 35 -12.07 -6.39 -3.02
C ALA A 35 -13.60 -6.52 -3.15
N GLU A 36 -14.33 -5.41 -3.36
CA GLU A 36 -15.77 -5.44 -3.66
C GLU A 36 -16.08 -6.26 -4.90
N SER A 37 -15.35 -6.00 -6.01
CA SER A 37 -15.53 -6.75 -7.26
C SER A 37 -15.23 -8.23 -7.06
N VAL A 38 -14.10 -8.56 -6.45
CA VAL A 38 -13.71 -9.96 -6.20
C VAL A 38 -14.72 -10.69 -5.34
N LEU A 39 -15.14 -10.11 -4.21
CA LEU A 39 -16.09 -10.77 -3.31
C LEU A 39 -17.47 -10.92 -3.95
N ARG A 40 -17.94 -9.96 -4.73
CA ARG A 40 -19.19 -10.03 -5.49
C ARG A 40 -19.15 -11.17 -6.53
N ASP A 41 -18.06 -11.27 -7.28
CA ASP A 41 -17.93 -12.25 -8.36
C ASP A 41 -17.71 -13.66 -7.80
N MET A 42 -17.00 -13.78 -6.67
CA MET A 42 -16.90 -15.01 -5.88
C MET A 42 -18.29 -15.45 -5.39
N GLU A 43 -19.08 -14.55 -4.80
CA GLU A 43 -20.43 -14.83 -4.32
C GLU A 43 -21.33 -15.34 -5.46
N THR A 44 -21.27 -14.65 -6.61
CA THR A 44 -22.01 -15.05 -7.82
C THR A 44 -21.61 -16.45 -8.28
N HIS A 45 -20.31 -16.73 -8.33
CA HIS A 45 -19.81 -18.03 -8.76
C HIS A 45 -20.21 -19.16 -7.79
N MET A 46 -20.13 -18.90 -6.49
CA MET A 46 -20.53 -19.87 -5.47
C MET A 46 -22.05 -20.15 -5.52
N ALA A 47 -22.86 -19.13 -5.77
CA ALA A 47 -24.32 -19.30 -5.95
C ALA A 47 -24.65 -20.20 -7.14
N LEU A 48 -23.90 -20.13 -8.25
CA LEU A 48 -24.09 -20.98 -9.43
C LEU A 48 -23.85 -22.47 -9.13
N ILE A 49 -22.99 -22.79 -8.16
CA ILE A 49 -22.75 -24.16 -7.71
C ILE A 49 -23.59 -24.57 -6.48
N GLY A 50 -24.55 -23.74 -6.09
CA GLY A 50 -25.43 -23.99 -4.95
C GLY A 50 -24.77 -23.83 -3.59
N ALA A 51 -23.68 -23.06 -3.50
CA ALA A 51 -22.90 -22.85 -2.28
C ALA A 51 -22.91 -21.34 -1.87
N GLY A 52 -22.39 -21.07 -0.69
CA GLY A 52 -22.13 -19.73 -0.16
C GLY A 52 -20.83 -19.69 0.61
N PHE A 53 -20.39 -18.51 1.01
CA PHE A 53 -19.19 -18.36 1.82
C PHE A 53 -19.26 -19.13 3.13
N THR A 54 -18.18 -19.78 3.51
CA THR A 54 -18.03 -20.40 4.82
C THR A 54 -17.59 -19.33 5.82
N GLY A 55 -18.47 -18.99 6.76
CA GLY A 55 -18.23 -17.93 7.75
C GLY A 55 -18.52 -16.52 7.25
N ASP A 56 -17.98 -15.53 7.95
CA ASP A 56 -18.16 -14.12 7.59
C ASP A 56 -17.20 -13.75 6.44
N LYS A 57 -17.77 -13.36 5.30
CA LYS A 57 -17.01 -12.96 4.10
C LYS A 57 -16.09 -11.76 4.34
N ASN A 58 -16.41 -10.89 5.32
CA ASN A 58 -15.57 -9.74 5.65
C ASN A 58 -14.22 -10.15 6.23
N LEU A 59 -14.18 -11.27 6.96
CA LEU A 59 -12.92 -11.79 7.54
C LEU A 59 -11.96 -12.33 6.49
N LEU A 60 -12.43 -12.67 5.28
CA LEU A 60 -11.56 -13.21 4.23
C LEU A 60 -10.46 -12.24 3.82
N LEU A 61 -10.82 -10.96 3.72
CA LEU A 61 -9.88 -9.90 3.36
C LEU A 61 -9.70 -8.87 4.49
N GLY A 62 -10.32 -9.09 5.66
CA GLY A 62 -10.27 -8.14 6.77
C GLY A 62 -11.00 -6.83 6.44
N THR A 63 -12.12 -6.90 5.72
CA THR A 63 -12.88 -5.72 5.28
C THR A 63 -14.08 -5.45 6.18
N VAL A 64 -14.57 -4.21 6.18
CA VAL A 64 -15.82 -3.79 6.81
C VAL A 64 -16.78 -3.36 5.72
N GLN A 65 -17.98 -3.96 5.66
CA GLN A 65 -18.99 -3.66 4.66
C GLN A 65 -20.20 -2.95 5.27
N ASP A 66 -20.81 -2.02 4.52
CA ASP A 66 -22.11 -1.46 4.85
C ASP A 66 -23.26 -2.43 4.48
N ALA A 67 -24.49 -2.04 4.83
CA ALA A 67 -25.70 -2.83 4.54
C ALA A 67 -25.96 -3.04 3.03
N LYS A 68 -25.25 -2.32 2.15
CA LYS A 68 -25.33 -2.46 0.68
C LYS A 68 -24.17 -3.29 0.11
N GLY A 69 -23.30 -3.82 0.98
CA GLY A 69 -22.13 -4.61 0.58
C GLY A 69 -20.93 -3.78 0.08
N ARG A 70 -20.95 -2.45 0.25
CA ARG A 70 -19.80 -1.62 -0.09
C ARG A 70 -18.76 -1.68 1.02
N ILE A 71 -17.52 -1.84 0.67
CA ILE A 71 -16.43 -1.82 1.63
C ILE A 71 -16.20 -0.36 2.09
N THR A 72 -16.35 -0.13 3.39
CA THR A 72 -16.24 1.20 4.03
C THR A 72 -15.02 1.32 4.93
N GLY A 73 -14.28 0.22 5.12
CA GLY A 73 -13.09 0.17 5.94
C GLY A 73 -12.41 -1.19 5.86
N TYR A 74 -11.25 -1.29 6.49
CA TYR A 74 -10.47 -2.51 6.57
C TYR A 74 -9.69 -2.57 7.89
N ASP A 75 -9.26 -3.77 8.26
CA ASP A 75 -8.33 -4.00 9.36
C ASP A 75 -6.89 -3.73 8.85
N PRO A 76 -6.15 -2.76 9.40
CA PRO A 76 -4.77 -2.47 8.99
C PRO A 76 -3.79 -3.65 9.19
N GLY A 77 -4.10 -4.59 10.07
CA GLY A 77 -3.37 -5.85 10.25
C GLY A 77 -3.95 -7.01 9.44
N GLY A 78 -5.02 -6.78 8.69
CA GLY A 78 -5.77 -7.78 7.95
C GLY A 78 -5.17 -8.15 6.59
N PRO A 79 -5.76 -9.16 5.93
CA PRO A 79 -5.23 -9.65 4.65
C PRO A 79 -5.22 -8.61 3.52
N LEU A 80 -6.18 -7.69 3.46
CA LEU A 80 -6.27 -6.72 2.36
C LEU A 80 -5.00 -5.87 2.21
N PRO A 81 -4.46 -5.23 3.28
CA PRO A 81 -3.23 -4.45 3.17
C PRO A 81 -1.94 -5.29 3.33
N MET A 82 -2.00 -6.49 3.94
CA MET A 82 -0.80 -7.19 4.40
C MET A 82 -0.48 -8.48 3.64
N ALA A 83 -1.47 -9.13 3.02
CA ALA A 83 -1.25 -10.40 2.34
C ALA A 83 -0.59 -10.21 0.98
N THR A 84 0.29 -11.16 0.60
CA THR A 84 0.75 -11.24 -0.79
C THR A 84 -0.37 -11.68 -1.72
N VAL A 85 -0.19 -11.48 -3.02
CA VAL A 85 -1.16 -11.90 -4.05
C VAL A 85 -1.46 -13.41 -3.92
N GLU A 86 -0.43 -14.24 -3.72
CA GLU A 86 -0.58 -15.70 -3.58
C GLU A 86 -1.34 -16.07 -2.30
N GLN A 87 -1.07 -15.37 -1.19
CA GLN A 87 -1.80 -15.57 0.07
C GLN A 87 -3.27 -15.20 -0.09
N THR A 88 -3.56 -14.09 -0.74
CA THR A 88 -4.93 -13.65 -1.04
C THR A 88 -5.65 -14.68 -1.91
N TYR A 89 -5.00 -15.18 -2.97
CA TYR A 89 -5.57 -16.23 -3.80
C TYR A 89 -5.82 -17.52 -3.01
N GLY A 90 -4.92 -17.89 -2.10
CA GLY A 90 -5.11 -19.05 -1.23
C GLY A 90 -6.32 -18.91 -0.30
N ILE A 91 -6.51 -17.74 0.31
CA ILE A 91 -7.67 -17.44 1.17
C ILE A 91 -8.98 -17.57 0.38
N LEU A 92 -9.05 -16.98 -0.81
CA LEU A 92 -10.23 -17.00 -1.65
C LEU A 92 -10.50 -18.40 -2.24
N ALA A 93 -9.46 -19.09 -2.70
CA ALA A 93 -9.57 -20.44 -3.26
C ALA A 93 -10.04 -21.46 -2.22
N TRP A 94 -9.68 -21.27 -0.95
CA TRP A 94 -10.19 -22.09 0.14
C TRP A 94 -11.72 -22.08 0.20
N GLN A 95 -12.39 -20.99 -0.08
CA GLN A 95 -13.85 -20.89 -0.08
C GLN A 95 -14.47 -21.78 -1.17
N LEU A 96 -13.91 -21.77 -2.37
CA LEU A 96 -14.35 -22.62 -3.48
C LEU A 96 -14.04 -24.10 -3.19
N TYR A 97 -12.87 -24.39 -2.60
CA TYR A 97 -12.50 -25.73 -2.20
C TYR A 97 -13.45 -26.29 -1.13
N ALA A 98 -13.78 -25.49 -0.11
CA ALA A 98 -14.76 -25.87 0.92
C ALA A 98 -16.17 -26.12 0.34
N ALA A 99 -16.50 -25.48 -0.80
CA ALA A 99 -17.72 -25.71 -1.56
C ALA A 99 -17.64 -26.92 -2.52
N GLY A 100 -16.53 -27.68 -2.50
CA GLY A 100 -16.37 -28.91 -3.29
C GLY A 100 -15.67 -28.74 -4.65
N VAL A 101 -15.15 -27.56 -4.97
CA VAL A 101 -14.36 -27.34 -6.19
C VAL A 101 -12.95 -27.90 -5.97
N PRO A 102 -12.37 -28.72 -6.87
CA PRO A 102 -10.99 -29.18 -6.76
C PRO A 102 -10.00 -28.03 -6.60
N TRP A 103 -8.97 -28.20 -5.76
CA TRP A 103 -8.04 -27.13 -5.39
C TRP A 103 -7.43 -26.38 -6.58
N ASN A 104 -6.92 -27.11 -7.58
CA ASN A 104 -6.32 -26.47 -8.77
C ASN A 104 -7.34 -25.64 -9.55
N ASP A 105 -8.58 -26.12 -9.67
CA ASP A 105 -9.65 -25.40 -10.37
C ASP A 105 -10.08 -24.16 -9.57
N ALA A 106 -10.09 -24.26 -8.23
CA ALA A 106 -10.38 -23.15 -7.34
C ALA A 106 -9.34 -22.02 -7.49
N ILE A 107 -8.05 -22.35 -7.50
CA ILE A 107 -6.95 -21.39 -7.72
C ILE A 107 -7.11 -20.71 -9.09
N VAL A 108 -7.28 -21.49 -10.17
CA VAL A 108 -7.44 -20.94 -11.53
C VAL A 108 -8.65 -20.00 -11.61
N ARG A 109 -9.76 -20.38 -10.96
CA ARG A 109 -10.97 -19.57 -10.93
C ARG A 109 -10.74 -18.25 -10.21
N VAL A 110 -10.13 -18.27 -9.02
CA VAL A 110 -9.81 -17.08 -8.25
C VAL A 110 -8.87 -16.15 -9.02
N MET A 111 -7.83 -16.69 -9.66
CA MET A 111 -6.93 -15.89 -10.50
C MET A 111 -7.69 -15.19 -11.65
N GLY A 112 -8.66 -15.87 -12.26
CA GLY A 112 -9.53 -15.28 -13.29
C GLY A 112 -10.35 -14.12 -12.73
N ILE A 113 -11.07 -14.32 -11.63
CA ILE A 113 -11.89 -13.30 -10.96
C ILE A 113 -11.03 -12.09 -10.54
N ALA A 114 -9.89 -12.35 -9.91
CA ALA A 114 -8.98 -11.29 -9.48
C ALA A 114 -8.42 -10.47 -10.65
N LYS A 115 -8.11 -11.14 -11.77
CA LYS A 115 -7.67 -10.49 -13.02
C LYS A 115 -8.76 -9.60 -13.61
N ASP A 116 -9.99 -10.09 -13.66
CA ASP A 116 -11.12 -9.32 -14.22
C ASP A 116 -11.40 -8.08 -13.37
N ALA A 117 -11.39 -8.23 -12.02
CA ALA A 117 -11.49 -7.10 -11.12
C ALA A 117 -10.35 -6.08 -11.32
N MET A 118 -9.11 -6.53 -11.55
CA MET A 118 -7.98 -5.64 -11.84
C MET A 118 -8.15 -4.94 -13.19
N ASN A 119 -8.69 -5.60 -14.20
CA ASN A 119 -8.98 -4.98 -15.49
C ASN A 119 -10.03 -3.84 -15.37
N GLU A 120 -11.07 -4.02 -14.54
CA GLU A 120 -12.03 -2.95 -14.24
C GLU A 120 -11.35 -1.72 -13.62
N LEU A 121 -10.39 -1.92 -12.70
CA LEU A 121 -9.61 -0.82 -12.12
C LEU A 121 -8.73 -0.12 -13.15
N ARG A 122 -8.09 -0.89 -14.06
CA ARG A 122 -7.26 -0.36 -15.14
C ARG A 122 -8.05 0.52 -16.09
N GLU A 123 -9.24 0.08 -16.52
CA GLU A 123 -10.11 0.85 -17.39
C GLU A 123 -10.51 2.20 -16.78
N ARG A 124 -10.69 2.24 -15.47
CA ARG A 124 -11.07 3.46 -14.72
C ARG A 124 -9.87 4.29 -14.28
N ARG A 125 -8.65 3.76 -14.37
CA ARG A 125 -7.44 4.33 -13.75
C ARG A 125 -7.72 4.69 -12.29
N ALA A 126 -8.19 3.71 -11.51
CA ALA A 126 -8.79 3.89 -10.21
C ALA A 126 -7.77 4.17 -9.10
N ALA A 127 -6.78 5.02 -9.33
CA ALA A 127 -5.85 5.48 -8.31
C ALA A 127 -6.16 6.94 -7.95
N LYS A 128 -6.30 7.22 -6.66
CA LYS A 128 -6.43 8.57 -6.12
C LYS A 128 -5.28 8.86 -5.17
N PRO A 129 -4.67 10.05 -5.24
CA PRO A 129 -3.64 10.43 -4.27
C PRO A 129 -4.25 10.68 -2.90
N LEU A 130 -3.51 10.40 -1.83
CA LEU A 130 -3.89 10.85 -0.49
C LEU A 130 -3.98 12.39 -0.44
N PRO A 131 -4.82 12.95 0.47
CA PRO A 131 -4.94 14.39 0.65
C PRO A 131 -3.58 15.06 0.89
N GLY A 132 -3.34 16.17 0.20
CA GLY A 132 -2.10 16.94 0.34
C GLY A 132 -0.88 16.38 -0.40
N LEU A 133 -0.92 15.19 -1.00
CA LEU A 133 0.24 14.57 -1.66
C LEU A 133 0.85 15.46 -2.75
N LEU A 134 0.06 15.90 -3.72
CA LEU A 134 0.59 16.66 -4.87
C LEU A 134 1.26 17.98 -4.46
N PRO A 135 0.65 18.81 -3.59
CA PRO A 135 1.32 19.99 -3.04
C PRO A 135 2.61 19.64 -2.28
N PHE A 136 2.63 18.55 -1.51
CA PHE A 136 3.81 18.14 -0.77
C PHE A 136 4.95 17.69 -1.70
N LEU A 137 4.68 16.90 -2.74
CA LEU A 137 5.67 16.52 -3.74
C LEU A 137 6.25 17.75 -4.46
N ALA A 138 5.41 18.74 -4.75
CA ALA A 138 5.87 20.00 -5.35
C ALA A 138 6.83 20.79 -4.41
N GLN A 139 6.54 20.85 -3.10
CA GLN A 139 7.45 21.44 -2.12
C GLN A 139 8.78 20.67 -2.04
N CYS A 140 8.73 19.34 -2.03
CA CYS A 140 9.92 18.50 -2.05
C CYS A 140 10.81 18.79 -3.27
N ALA A 141 10.20 18.88 -4.46
CA ALA A 141 10.91 19.20 -5.69
C ALA A 141 11.55 20.62 -5.66
N GLN A 142 10.82 21.62 -5.18
CA GLN A 142 11.35 22.98 -5.01
C GLN A 142 12.53 23.03 -4.03
N ALA A 143 12.49 22.20 -2.99
CA ALA A 143 13.58 22.08 -2.02
C ALA A 143 14.72 21.16 -2.50
N SER A 144 14.63 20.60 -3.71
CA SER A 144 15.61 19.66 -4.27
C SER A 144 15.81 18.39 -3.44
N LEU A 145 14.76 17.95 -2.73
CA LEU A 145 14.76 16.65 -2.07
C LEU A 145 14.72 15.51 -3.10
N ARG A 146 15.48 14.46 -2.84
CA ARG A 146 15.46 13.24 -3.64
C ARG A 146 14.35 12.33 -3.14
N LEU A 147 13.49 11.87 -4.04
CA LEU A 147 12.33 11.07 -3.66
C LEU A 147 12.45 9.66 -4.23
N GLY A 148 12.08 8.67 -3.42
CA GLY A 148 12.02 7.28 -3.83
C GLY A 148 10.73 6.60 -3.39
N VAL A 149 10.34 5.57 -4.13
CA VAL A 149 9.24 4.66 -3.76
C VAL A 149 9.83 3.34 -3.28
N VAL A 150 9.32 2.80 -2.20
CA VAL A 150 9.61 1.47 -1.66
C VAL A 150 8.29 0.75 -1.42
N THR A 151 7.98 -0.30 -2.18
CA THR A 151 6.66 -0.95 -2.13
C THR A 151 6.74 -2.46 -2.17
N SER A 152 5.82 -3.13 -1.50
CA SER A 152 5.66 -4.59 -1.57
C SER A 152 4.98 -5.07 -2.85
N ASP A 153 4.59 -4.15 -3.73
CA ASP A 153 4.02 -4.45 -5.04
C ASP A 153 5.13 -4.73 -6.09
N GLU A 154 4.72 -5.21 -7.26
CA GLU A 154 5.62 -5.52 -8.39
C GLU A 154 5.92 -4.28 -9.25
N SER A 155 7.02 -4.32 -10.01
CA SER A 155 7.50 -3.21 -10.83
C SER A 155 6.48 -2.72 -11.85
N HIS A 156 5.81 -3.66 -12.56
CA HIS A 156 4.84 -3.30 -13.60
C HIS A 156 3.64 -2.56 -13.02
N THR A 157 3.03 -3.10 -11.99
CA THR A 157 1.86 -2.54 -11.32
C THR A 157 2.18 -1.19 -10.67
N THR A 158 3.36 -1.09 -10.05
CA THR A 158 3.83 0.17 -9.46
C THR A 158 3.97 1.26 -10.51
N ALA A 159 4.59 0.97 -11.66
CA ALA A 159 4.74 1.93 -12.75
C ALA A 159 3.38 2.41 -13.28
N GLU A 160 2.41 1.50 -13.49
CA GLU A 160 1.05 1.83 -13.88
C GLU A 160 0.40 2.81 -12.88
N HIS A 161 0.46 2.50 -11.59
CA HIS A 161 -0.19 3.32 -10.56
C HIS A 161 0.42 4.71 -10.43
N LEU A 162 1.75 4.83 -10.49
CA LEU A 162 2.44 6.12 -10.47
C LEU A 162 2.11 6.96 -11.71
N GLU A 163 1.92 6.32 -12.88
CA GLU A 163 1.47 6.99 -14.09
C GLU A 163 0.03 7.49 -13.98
N TRP A 164 -0.89 6.66 -13.43
CA TRP A 164 -2.29 7.08 -13.23
C TRP A 164 -2.41 8.28 -12.30
N LEU A 165 -1.54 8.35 -11.27
CA LEU A 165 -1.46 9.49 -10.36
C LEU A 165 -0.76 10.71 -10.98
N GLY A 166 -0.04 10.55 -12.12
CA GLY A 166 0.75 11.60 -12.74
C GLY A 166 1.97 12.02 -11.94
N ILE A 167 2.53 11.14 -11.10
CA ILE A 167 3.62 11.46 -10.17
C ILE A 167 4.94 10.75 -10.47
N SER A 168 5.01 9.93 -11.51
CA SER A 168 6.20 9.13 -11.83
C SER A 168 7.48 9.97 -11.93
N SER A 169 7.39 11.20 -12.46
CA SER A 169 8.55 12.08 -12.67
C SER A 169 9.17 12.65 -11.39
N TYR A 170 8.52 12.53 -10.24
CA TYR A 170 9.06 12.98 -8.97
C TYR A 170 10.10 12.02 -8.39
N PHE A 171 10.07 10.74 -8.76
CA PHE A 171 10.84 9.70 -8.11
C PHE A 171 12.12 9.35 -8.87
N GLY A 172 13.26 9.49 -8.22
CA GLY A 172 14.57 9.10 -8.73
C GLY A 172 14.91 7.63 -8.47
N ALA A 173 14.17 6.95 -7.59
CA ALA A 173 14.29 5.52 -7.30
C ALA A 173 12.90 4.91 -7.10
N VAL A 174 12.70 3.70 -7.63
CA VAL A 174 11.49 2.90 -7.40
C VAL A 174 11.93 1.47 -7.10
N VAL A 175 11.89 1.08 -5.84
CA VAL A 175 12.28 -0.25 -5.37
C VAL A 175 11.03 -1.03 -5.01
N THR A 176 10.78 -2.09 -5.78
CA THR A 176 9.60 -2.95 -5.69
C THR A 176 9.98 -4.33 -5.15
N ARG A 177 8.98 -5.13 -4.78
CA ARG A 177 9.19 -6.45 -4.17
C ARG A 177 10.01 -7.39 -5.05
N ASP A 178 9.82 -7.36 -6.35
CA ASP A 178 10.52 -8.19 -7.35
C ASP A 178 11.97 -7.77 -7.61
N ARG A 179 12.42 -6.63 -7.07
CA ARG A 179 13.79 -6.13 -7.19
C ARG A 179 14.71 -6.47 -6.03
N VAL A 180 14.19 -7.12 -4.98
CA VAL A 180 14.94 -7.46 -3.76
C VAL A 180 14.71 -8.90 -3.35
N VAL A 181 15.66 -9.46 -2.61
CA VAL A 181 15.52 -10.80 -2.04
C VAL A 181 14.57 -10.76 -0.84
N LYS A 182 14.77 -9.78 0.05
CA LYS A 182 13.97 -9.61 1.26
C LYS A 182 13.15 -8.32 1.18
N GLY A 183 11.82 -8.45 1.11
CA GLY A 183 10.90 -7.33 1.22
C GLY A 183 10.73 -6.81 2.65
N LYS A 184 9.90 -5.79 2.82
CA LYS A 184 9.50 -5.27 4.14
C LYS A 184 9.09 -6.41 5.08
N PRO A 185 9.48 -6.40 6.34
CA PRO A 185 10.13 -5.32 7.09
C PRO A 185 11.67 -5.32 7.05
N ALA A 186 12.31 -6.15 6.18
CA ALA A 186 13.76 -6.14 6.05
C ALA A 186 14.26 -4.81 5.46
N PRO A 187 15.48 -4.34 5.83
CA PRO A 187 16.00 -3.04 5.43
C PRO A 187 16.41 -2.95 3.96
N GLU A 188 16.50 -4.06 3.25
CA GLU A 188 17.09 -4.20 1.91
C GLU A 188 16.51 -3.20 0.89
N MET A 189 15.17 -2.97 0.92
CA MET A 189 14.51 -2.05 0.00
C MET A 189 14.90 -0.59 0.26
N ALA A 190 14.94 -0.17 1.53
CA ALA A 190 15.35 1.17 1.91
C ALA A 190 16.84 1.42 1.58
N GLU A 191 17.70 0.44 1.84
CA GLU A 191 19.12 0.51 1.50
C GLU A 191 19.33 0.60 -0.01
N ALA A 192 18.56 -0.17 -0.81
CA ALA A 192 18.61 -0.11 -2.26
C ALA A 192 18.19 1.28 -2.77
N ALA A 193 17.08 1.83 -2.24
CA ALA A 193 16.59 3.15 -2.61
C ALA A 193 17.58 4.26 -2.24
N CYS A 194 18.20 4.20 -1.06
CA CYS A 194 19.25 5.14 -0.67
C CYS A 194 20.45 5.09 -1.62
N ARG A 195 20.90 3.88 -2.02
CA ARG A 195 21.99 3.74 -3.00
C ARG A 195 21.63 4.34 -4.37
N GLU A 196 20.43 4.08 -4.87
CA GLU A 196 19.98 4.63 -6.16
C GLU A 196 19.85 6.14 -6.14
N LEU A 197 19.35 6.69 -5.03
CA LEU A 197 19.26 8.13 -4.83
C LEU A 197 20.61 8.80 -4.51
N GLY A 198 21.65 8.02 -4.17
CA GLY A 198 22.94 8.56 -3.75
C GLY A 198 22.85 9.35 -2.44
N THR A 199 22.09 8.84 -1.47
CA THR A 199 21.91 9.42 -0.12
C THR A 199 22.31 8.42 0.96
N LEU A 200 22.64 8.94 2.14
CA LEU A 200 22.92 8.12 3.30
C LEU A 200 21.61 7.82 4.05
N PRO A 201 21.48 6.66 4.70
CA PRO A 201 20.31 6.34 5.51
C PRO A 201 19.99 7.41 6.57
N GLU A 202 20.98 7.90 7.29
CA GLU A 202 20.84 8.96 8.30
C GLU A 202 20.46 10.34 7.74
N GLU A 203 20.39 10.50 6.42
CA GLU A 203 19.91 11.70 5.73
C GLU A 203 18.55 11.48 5.05
N THR A 204 17.95 10.32 5.24
CA THR A 204 16.75 9.85 4.55
C THR A 204 15.63 9.57 5.54
N VAL A 205 14.41 9.97 5.19
CA VAL A 205 13.18 9.73 5.97
C VAL A 205 12.32 8.70 5.23
N VAL A 206 11.57 7.87 5.94
CA VAL A 206 10.52 7.03 5.35
C VAL A 206 9.14 7.50 5.78
N ILE A 207 8.19 7.43 4.86
CA ILE A 207 6.77 7.69 5.09
C ILE A 207 6.00 6.45 4.59
N GLY A 208 5.18 5.86 5.46
CA GLY A 208 4.42 4.64 5.16
C GLY A 208 3.20 4.47 6.07
N ASP A 209 2.29 3.58 5.71
CA ASP A 209 1.05 3.31 6.46
C ASP A 209 1.08 2.00 7.24
N SER A 210 2.13 1.20 7.09
CA SER A 210 2.32 -0.07 7.80
C SER A 210 3.48 -0.05 8.78
N ASN A 211 3.40 -0.88 9.84
CA ASN A 211 4.52 -1.04 10.75
C ASN A 211 5.74 -1.69 10.08
N ALA A 212 5.54 -2.42 8.99
CA ALA A 212 6.62 -2.99 8.21
C ALA A 212 7.49 -1.90 7.54
N ASP A 213 6.93 -0.74 7.18
CA ASP A 213 7.67 0.42 6.69
C ASP A 213 8.53 1.02 7.79
N MET A 214 7.96 1.14 8.98
CA MET A 214 8.66 1.68 10.14
C MET A 214 9.84 0.80 10.51
N GLN A 215 9.63 -0.51 10.58
CA GLN A 215 10.67 -1.50 10.88
C GLN A 215 11.77 -1.54 9.81
N MET A 216 11.39 -1.49 8.52
CA MET A 216 12.33 -1.37 7.41
C MET A 216 13.21 -0.13 7.56
N GLY A 217 12.60 1.03 7.82
CA GLY A 217 13.31 2.29 8.01
C GLY A 217 14.28 2.25 9.18
N ARG A 218 13.83 1.75 10.33
CA ARG A 218 14.70 1.57 11.52
C ARG A 218 15.83 0.58 11.25
N GLY A 219 15.53 -0.56 10.61
CA GLY A 219 16.53 -1.57 10.27
C GLY A 219 17.61 -1.05 9.31
N ALA A 220 17.26 -0.14 8.41
CA ALA A 220 18.19 0.53 7.50
C ALA A 220 18.94 1.72 8.13
N GLY A 221 18.58 2.14 9.35
CA GLY A 221 19.15 3.30 10.02
C GLY A 221 18.69 4.64 9.43
N LEU A 222 17.45 4.69 8.88
CA LEU A 222 16.88 5.94 8.39
C LEU A 222 16.69 6.94 9.53
N ARG A 223 16.76 8.23 9.19
CA ARG A 223 16.70 9.35 10.14
C ARG A 223 15.39 9.42 10.93
N LEU A 224 14.27 9.14 10.27
CA LEU A 224 12.94 9.23 10.84
C LEU A 224 11.99 8.30 10.09
N ALA A 225 11.09 7.67 10.82
CA ALA A 225 9.99 6.89 10.29
C ALA A 225 8.65 7.56 10.62
N ILE A 226 7.97 8.06 9.60
CA ILE A 226 6.67 8.75 9.72
C ILE A 226 5.57 7.78 9.30
N GLY A 227 4.66 7.50 10.22
CA GLY A 227 3.46 6.74 9.91
C GLY A 227 2.37 7.64 9.32
N ILE A 228 1.65 7.15 8.31
CA ILE A 228 0.38 7.73 7.84
C ILE A 228 -0.77 6.83 8.29
N SER A 229 -1.77 7.42 8.96
CA SER A 229 -2.99 6.71 9.36
C SER A 229 -4.21 7.51 8.92
N SER A 230 -4.67 7.28 7.69
CA SER A 230 -5.82 7.96 7.10
C SER A 230 -7.17 7.44 7.65
N ALA A 231 -7.19 6.25 8.26
CA ALA A 231 -8.39 5.69 8.87
C ALA A 231 -8.76 6.44 10.16
N ALA A 232 -10.05 6.57 10.42
CA ALA A 232 -10.58 7.12 11.68
C ALA A 232 -10.42 6.09 12.82
N GLY A 233 -9.18 5.74 13.15
CA GLY A 233 -8.83 4.75 14.17
C GLY A 233 -7.57 5.16 14.93
N THR A 234 -7.21 4.35 15.94
CA THR A 234 -5.96 4.50 16.67
C THR A 234 -4.80 4.11 15.75
N ALA A 235 -3.69 4.82 15.82
CA ALA A 235 -2.46 4.49 15.09
C ALA A 235 -1.65 3.36 15.77
N GLU A 236 -2.31 2.52 16.56
CA GLU A 236 -1.67 1.44 17.35
C GLU A 236 -0.90 0.43 16.48
N HIS A 237 -1.36 0.23 15.25
CA HIS A 237 -0.68 -0.64 14.29
C HIS A 237 0.67 -0.07 13.82
N LEU A 238 0.96 1.22 14.03
CA LEU A 238 2.22 1.89 13.69
C LEU A 238 3.16 2.01 14.91
N ALA A 239 3.27 0.93 15.67
CA ALA A 239 3.98 0.90 16.95
C ALA A 239 5.45 1.33 16.88
N ASP A 240 6.10 1.15 15.72
CA ASP A 240 7.50 1.54 15.50
C ASP A 240 7.65 2.90 14.80
N ALA A 241 6.58 3.67 14.56
CA ALA A 241 6.68 5.02 14.01
C ALA A 241 7.27 5.99 15.04
N ASP A 242 8.13 6.91 14.58
CA ASP A 242 8.64 8.00 15.42
C ASP A 242 7.58 9.10 15.60
N THR A 243 6.72 9.29 14.60
CA THR A 243 5.57 10.18 14.62
C THR A 243 4.52 9.72 13.60
N VAL A 244 3.26 10.09 13.81
CA VAL A 244 2.15 9.72 12.93
C VAL A 244 1.38 10.96 12.50
N VAL A 245 1.00 11.00 11.23
CA VAL A 245 0.13 12.02 10.63
C VAL A 245 -1.08 11.35 9.96
N ARG A 246 -2.14 12.11 9.69
CA ARG A 246 -3.31 11.58 8.97
C ARG A 246 -3.11 11.56 7.47
N ASP A 247 -2.47 12.60 6.94
CA ASP A 247 -2.21 12.76 5.52
C ASP A 247 -1.10 13.79 5.27
N PHE A 248 -0.81 14.09 4.02
CA PHE A 248 0.26 15.01 3.64
C PHE A 248 -0.02 16.49 3.92
N THR A 249 -1.24 16.87 4.32
CA THR A 249 -1.55 18.28 4.71
C THR A 249 -0.87 18.66 6.03
N GLU A 250 -0.45 17.66 6.82
CA GLU A 250 0.27 17.86 8.09
C GLU A 250 1.80 17.92 7.91
N LEU A 251 2.29 17.79 6.67
CA LEU A 251 3.71 17.83 6.33
C LEU A 251 4.04 19.06 5.50
N THR A 252 5.17 19.70 5.78
CA THR A 252 5.70 20.80 4.95
C THR A 252 7.21 20.70 4.83
N VAL A 253 7.76 21.32 3.76
CA VAL A 253 9.19 21.38 3.52
C VAL A 253 9.63 22.82 3.40
N SER A 254 10.77 23.17 4.02
CA SER A 254 11.46 24.45 3.84
C SER A 254 12.93 24.26 3.45
N VAL A 255 13.54 25.29 2.85
CA VAL A 255 14.96 25.31 2.42
C VAL A 255 15.85 25.93 3.50
#